data_8e846c12f5ac69f5bf608adda9477c44
#
_entry.id   8e846c12f5ac69f5bf608adda9477c44
#
_cell.length_a   1.000
_cell.length_b   1.000
_cell.length_c   1.000
_cell.angle_alpha   90.00
_cell.angle_beta   90.00
_cell.angle_gamma   90.00
#
_symmetry.space_group_name_H-M   'P 1'
#
loop_
_entity.id
_entity.type
_entity.pdbx_description
1 polymer ?
#
loop_
_entity_poly.entity_id
_entity_poly.type
_entity_poly.pdbx_seq_one_letter_code
_entity_poly.pdbx_strand_id
1 'polypeptide(L)'
;MDSQLYYRSRCQLVDLAAKYFIPLRQSYRFKAKEVLFRAQGYGHAKQYRRMHKQVKVLKNYLGRVCRDIERYCANTAFAAEDLMQALCHANRLLSQQKRDKNKLYSLHAPEVECISKGKARKRYEFGVKVSLVTTSKQGWVLAAKALHDNPHDGHTLSESIDAAIKNTGVMPEYGFVDRGYRGHSETRLQVFMSGQRRGVTKSIKRWLKRRSAIEPVIGHMKQSHGLATNRLKGKVGDQINALSAAIGYNFALLLNKLSPT
;
A
#
# COMPACT_ATOMS: atom_id res chain seq x y z
N MET A 1 8.14 6.50 12.01
CA MET A 1 7.44 6.83 10.76
C MET A 1 6.91 8.26 10.76
N ASP A 2 6.13 8.67 11.75
CA ASP A 2 5.55 10.02 11.82
C ASP A 2 6.59 11.14 11.82
N SER A 3 7.74 10.95 12.50
CA SER A 3 8.83 11.94 12.51
C SER A 3 9.35 12.30 11.11
N GLN A 4 9.49 11.30 10.24
CA GLN A 4 9.90 11.49 8.85
C GLN A 4 8.84 12.25 8.03
N LEU A 5 7.56 11.93 8.24
CA LEU A 5 6.46 12.61 7.54
C LEU A 5 6.38 14.09 7.91
N TYR A 6 6.40 14.42 9.22
CA TYR A 6 6.43 15.81 9.67
C TYR A 6 7.64 16.57 9.13
N TYR A 7 8.82 15.95 9.16
CA TYR A 7 10.02 16.56 8.64
C TYR A 7 9.96 16.84 7.14
N ARG A 8 9.59 15.81 6.33
CA ARG A 8 9.50 15.92 4.86
C ARG A 8 8.41 16.90 4.43
N SER A 9 7.22 16.87 5.07
CA SER A 9 6.15 17.81 4.78
C SER A 9 6.59 19.26 5.06
N ARG A 10 7.31 19.50 6.17
CA ARG A 10 7.89 20.82 6.46
C ARG A 10 8.91 21.21 5.39
N CYS A 11 9.81 20.30 4.94
CA CYS A 11 10.76 20.60 3.87
C CYS A 11 10.02 21.02 2.60
N GLN A 12 9.04 20.23 2.17
CA GLN A 12 8.26 20.52 0.97
C GLN A 12 7.57 21.89 1.02
N LEU A 13 6.96 22.23 2.15
CA LEU A 13 6.31 23.53 2.34
C LEU A 13 7.32 24.69 2.34
N VAL A 14 8.49 24.52 2.93
CA VAL A 14 9.56 25.54 2.92
C VAL A 14 10.10 25.73 1.50
N ASP A 15 10.30 24.67 0.75
CA ASP A 15 10.79 24.73 -0.63
C ASP A 15 9.75 25.41 -1.55
N LEU A 16 8.46 25.08 -1.37
CA LEU A 16 7.36 25.75 -2.10
C LEU A 16 7.21 27.22 -1.69
N ALA A 17 7.35 27.54 -0.40
CA ALA A 17 7.35 28.94 0.05
C ALA A 17 8.50 29.75 -0.59
N ALA A 18 9.69 29.16 -0.72
CA ALA A 18 10.80 29.80 -1.42
C ALA A 18 10.52 29.96 -2.92
N LYS A 19 9.95 28.93 -3.57
CA LYS A 19 9.55 28.98 -5.00
C LYS A 19 8.58 30.13 -5.31
N TYR A 20 7.65 30.40 -4.38
CA TYR A 20 6.64 31.43 -4.56
C TYR A 20 6.91 32.73 -3.78
N PHE A 21 8.15 32.90 -3.30
CA PHE A 21 8.58 34.09 -2.56
C PHE A 21 7.72 34.43 -1.34
N ILE A 22 7.17 33.40 -0.68
CA ILE A 22 6.35 33.55 0.52
C ILE A 22 7.28 33.74 1.74
N PRO A 23 7.21 34.86 2.47
CA PRO A 23 8.05 35.11 3.62
C PRO A 23 7.61 34.20 4.80
N LEU A 24 8.54 33.39 5.30
CA LEU A 24 8.35 32.58 6.48
C LEU A 24 9.03 33.23 7.69
N ARG A 25 8.36 33.31 8.82
CA ARG A 25 8.98 33.78 10.08
C ARG A 25 10.15 32.90 10.49
N GLN A 26 9.99 31.57 10.32
CA GLN A 26 11.07 30.59 10.52
C GLN A 26 10.86 29.35 9.66
N SER A 27 11.91 28.90 8.97
CA SER A 27 11.89 27.67 8.17
C SER A 27 12.22 26.40 8.97
N TYR A 28 12.84 26.53 10.13
CA TYR A 28 13.35 25.43 10.98
C TYR A 28 14.31 24.47 10.24
N ARG A 29 15.00 24.92 9.19
CA ARG A 29 15.78 24.07 8.27
C ARG A 29 16.81 23.21 9.01
N PHE A 30 17.65 23.84 9.84
CA PHE A 30 18.72 23.16 10.58
C PHE A 30 18.19 22.45 11.83
N LYS A 31 17.40 23.14 12.65
CA LYS A 31 16.85 22.61 13.91
C LYS A 31 15.98 21.37 13.69
N ALA A 32 15.17 21.32 12.63
CA ALA A 32 14.31 20.18 12.38
C ALA A 32 15.10 18.91 11.98
N LYS A 33 16.24 19.05 11.28
CA LYS A 33 17.12 17.92 10.95
C LYS A 33 17.73 17.30 12.21
N GLU A 34 18.20 18.13 13.12
CA GLU A 34 18.75 17.69 14.42
C GLU A 34 17.69 16.97 15.27
N VAL A 35 16.48 17.54 15.37
CA VAL A 35 15.36 16.93 16.11
C VAL A 35 14.94 15.59 15.47
N LEU A 36 14.93 15.48 14.15
CA LEU A 36 14.67 14.22 13.46
C LEU A 36 15.70 13.16 13.82
N PHE A 37 16.99 13.52 13.77
CA PHE A 37 18.07 12.60 14.10
C PHE A 37 17.97 12.10 15.55
N ARG A 38 17.70 12.99 16.50
CA ARG A 38 17.44 12.62 17.91
C ARG A 38 16.22 11.71 18.06
N ALA A 39 15.12 11.98 17.32
CA ALA A 39 13.93 11.13 17.35
C ALA A 39 14.22 9.71 16.87
N GLN A 40 15.01 9.58 15.80
CA GLN A 40 15.42 8.28 15.26
C GLN A 40 16.33 7.53 16.25
N GLY A 41 17.34 8.19 16.81
CA GLY A 41 18.23 7.60 17.81
C GLY A 41 17.48 7.07 19.03
N TYR A 42 16.54 7.87 19.59
CA TYR A 42 15.69 7.40 20.68
C TYR A 42 14.78 6.23 20.28
N GLY A 43 14.30 6.21 19.03
CA GLY A 43 13.52 5.09 18.51
C GLY A 43 14.32 3.80 18.44
N HIS A 44 15.54 3.84 17.93
CA HIS A 44 16.48 2.69 17.90
C HIS A 44 16.82 2.20 19.31
N ALA A 45 17.07 3.13 20.24
CA ALA A 45 17.32 2.82 21.64
C ALA A 45 16.06 2.42 22.44
N LYS A 46 14.89 2.26 21.78
CA LYS A 46 13.59 1.94 22.40
C LYS A 46 13.14 2.92 23.51
N GLN A 47 13.70 4.13 23.53
CA GLN A 47 13.36 5.20 24.47
C GLN A 47 12.12 5.99 23.98
N TYR A 48 10.98 5.34 23.89
CA TYR A 48 9.78 5.88 23.23
C TYR A 48 9.26 7.19 23.83
N ARG A 49 9.36 7.39 25.15
CA ARG A 49 8.95 8.66 25.78
C ARG A 49 9.77 9.85 25.26
N ARG A 50 11.09 9.68 25.15
CA ARG A 50 12.00 10.72 24.60
C ARG A 50 11.75 10.92 23.10
N MET A 51 11.60 9.84 22.36
CA MET A 51 11.23 9.88 20.94
C MET A 51 9.95 10.68 20.70
N HIS A 52 8.88 10.42 21.45
CA HIS A 52 7.61 11.14 21.31
C HIS A 52 7.72 12.64 21.60
N LYS A 53 8.56 13.05 22.54
CA LYS A 53 8.85 14.48 22.78
C LYS A 53 9.45 15.14 21.52
N GLN A 54 10.42 14.48 20.87
CA GLN A 54 11.01 15.00 19.63
C GLN A 54 10.02 15.03 18.47
N VAL A 55 9.20 13.98 18.32
CA VAL A 55 8.13 13.93 17.31
C VAL A 55 7.14 15.10 17.50
N LYS A 56 6.76 15.43 18.74
CA LYS A 56 5.91 16.58 19.05
C LYS A 56 6.56 17.92 18.63
N VAL A 57 7.88 18.04 18.78
CA VAL A 57 8.61 19.24 18.32
C VAL A 57 8.54 19.35 16.80
N LEU A 58 8.77 18.26 16.06
CA LEU A 58 8.64 18.26 14.59
C LEU A 58 7.22 18.61 14.13
N LYS A 59 6.20 18.05 14.80
CA LYS A 59 4.80 18.41 14.56
C LYS A 59 4.55 19.91 14.75
N ASN A 60 5.09 20.49 15.82
CA ASN A 60 4.97 21.92 16.09
C ASN A 60 5.66 22.79 15.02
N TYR A 61 6.86 22.38 14.54
CA TYR A 61 7.54 23.10 13.46
C TYR A 61 6.73 23.09 12.17
N LEU A 62 6.19 21.92 11.78
CA LEU A 62 5.30 21.82 10.63
C LEU A 62 4.09 22.75 10.79
N GLY A 63 3.38 22.68 11.94
CA GLY A 63 2.19 23.50 12.18
C GLY A 63 2.48 25.02 12.17
N ARG A 64 3.69 25.45 12.57
CA ARG A 64 4.06 26.87 12.47
C ARG A 64 4.28 27.29 11.03
N VAL A 65 4.98 26.49 10.22
CA VAL A 65 5.16 26.75 8.79
C VAL A 65 3.82 26.76 8.04
N CYS A 66 2.92 25.81 8.30
CA CYS A 66 1.59 25.83 7.72
C CYS A 66 0.85 27.15 8.00
N ARG A 67 0.77 27.56 9.27
CA ARG A 67 0.07 28.80 9.65
C ARG A 67 0.73 30.07 9.08
N ASP A 68 2.03 30.08 8.85
CA ASP A 68 2.70 31.22 8.20
C ASP A 68 2.26 31.32 6.72
N ILE A 69 2.26 30.19 6.01
CA ILE A 69 1.82 30.12 4.60
C ILE A 69 0.31 30.42 4.47
N GLU A 70 -0.53 29.82 5.32
CA GLU A 70 -1.98 30.05 5.32
C GLU A 70 -2.33 31.51 5.52
N ARG A 71 -1.67 32.19 6.45
CA ARG A 71 -1.85 33.64 6.66
C ARG A 71 -1.44 34.47 5.45
N TYR A 72 -0.33 34.12 4.81
CA TYR A 72 0.10 34.79 3.59
C TYR A 72 -0.92 34.60 2.47
N CYS A 73 -1.35 33.36 2.21
CA CYS A 73 -2.34 33.05 1.19
C CYS A 73 -3.68 33.77 1.42
N ALA A 74 -4.14 33.83 2.69
CA ALA A 74 -5.36 34.54 3.05
C ALA A 74 -5.26 36.05 2.82
N ASN A 75 -4.12 36.67 3.13
CA ASN A 75 -3.92 38.10 2.98
C ASN A 75 -3.68 38.56 1.52
N THR A 76 -3.14 37.69 0.68
CA THR A 76 -2.76 38.01 -0.72
C THR A 76 -3.68 37.36 -1.75
N ALA A 77 -4.69 36.58 -1.34
CA ALA A 77 -5.51 35.72 -2.21
C ALA A 77 -4.67 34.81 -3.13
N PHE A 78 -3.44 34.47 -2.72
CA PHE A 78 -2.55 33.63 -3.50
C PHE A 78 -2.90 32.14 -3.33
N ALA A 79 -3.08 31.43 -4.45
CA ALA A 79 -3.40 30.01 -4.46
C ALA A 79 -2.70 29.32 -5.62
N ALA A 80 -1.56 28.66 -5.38
CA ALA A 80 -0.92 27.76 -6.33
C ALA A 80 -1.33 26.32 -6.00
N GLU A 81 -1.67 25.53 -7.00
CA GLU A 81 -2.23 24.18 -6.84
C GLU A 81 -1.31 23.24 -6.03
N ASP A 82 -0.01 23.21 -6.37
CA ASP A 82 0.99 22.38 -5.69
C ASP A 82 1.19 22.78 -4.22
N LEU A 83 1.13 24.10 -3.92
CA LEU A 83 1.19 24.61 -2.57
C LEU A 83 -0.06 24.25 -1.76
N MET A 84 -1.24 24.43 -2.35
CA MET A 84 -2.52 24.11 -1.69
C MET A 84 -2.63 22.60 -1.43
N GLN A 85 -2.19 21.77 -2.35
CA GLN A 85 -2.12 20.32 -2.16
C GLN A 85 -1.15 19.94 -1.02
N ALA A 86 0.03 20.56 -0.97
CA ALA A 86 1.00 20.32 0.09
C ALA A 86 0.47 20.77 1.47
N LEU A 87 -0.24 21.91 1.54
CA LEU A 87 -0.90 22.37 2.75
C LEU A 87 -2.02 21.42 3.20
N CYS A 88 -2.83 20.93 2.27
CA CYS A 88 -3.87 19.94 2.56
C CYS A 88 -3.27 18.67 3.18
N HIS A 89 -2.19 18.13 2.61
CA HIS A 89 -1.47 16.97 3.16
C HIS A 89 -0.87 17.27 4.54
N ALA A 90 -0.28 18.45 4.73
CA ALA A 90 0.28 18.87 6.01
C ALA A 90 -0.78 19.00 7.10
N ASN A 91 -1.92 19.59 6.80
CA ASN A 91 -3.04 19.72 7.72
C ASN A 91 -3.65 18.35 8.07
N ARG A 92 -3.78 17.45 7.09
CA ARG A 92 -4.16 16.06 7.33
C ARG A 92 -3.18 15.37 8.29
N LEU A 93 -1.86 15.54 8.12
CA LEU A 93 -0.85 15.00 9.04
C LEU A 93 -0.95 15.61 10.45
N LEU A 94 -1.25 16.91 10.57
CA LEU A 94 -1.37 17.59 11.84
C LEU A 94 -2.62 17.17 12.62
N SER A 95 -3.72 16.91 11.93
CA SER A 95 -4.99 16.50 12.54
C SER A 95 -5.07 15.02 12.87
N GLN A 96 -4.39 14.15 12.10
CA GLN A 96 -4.53 12.70 12.25
C GLN A 96 -4.08 12.17 13.62
N GLN A 97 -4.86 11.21 14.13
CA GLN A 97 -4.65 10.54 15.40
C GLN A 97 -4.23 9.08 15.24
N LYS A 98 -3.78 8.44 16.33
CA LYS A 98 -3.25 7.07 16.30
C LYS A 98 -4.25 6.03 15.76
N ARG A 99 -5.55 6.22 16.00
CA ARG A 99 -6.60 5.24 15.66
C ARG A 99 -7.38 5.57 14.39
N ASP A 100 -7.05 6.64 13.69
CA ASP A 100 -7.77 7.01 12.47
C ASP A 100 -7.56 5.94 11.39
N LYS A 101 -8.63 5.64 10.65
CA LYS A 101 -8.61 4.63 9.59
C LYS A 101 -7.84 5.10 8.36
N ASN A 102 -8.10 6.31 7.89
CA ASN A 102 -7.53 6.86 6.64
C ASN A 102 -6.33 7.77 6.91
N LYS A 103 -5.26 7.23 7.48
CA LYS A 103 -4.05 8.00 7.77
C LYS A 103 -3.19 8.19 6.53
N LEU A 104 -2.53 9.35 6.46
CA LEU A 104 -1.50 9.59 5.46
C LEU A 104 -0.20 8.90 5.89
N TYR A 105 0.27 7.94 5.11
CA TYR A 105 1.50 7.18 5.36
C TYR A 105 2.65 7.57 4.43
N SER A 106 2.34 8.23 3.30
CA SER A 106 3.30 8.72 2.32
C SER A 106 2.84 10.06 1.76
N LEU A 107 3.77 11.00 1.54
CA LEU A 107 3.47 12.31 0.93
C LEU A 107 3.43 12.24 -0.60
N HIS A 108 4.23 11.36 -1.20
CA HIS A 108 4.31 11.20 -2.65
C HIS A 108 3.31 10.19 -3.21
N ALA A 109 2.72 9.38 -2.34
CA ALA A 109 1.69 8.39 -2.66
C ALA A 109 0.64 8.39 -1.54
N PRO A 110 -0.27 9.39 -1.52
CA PRO A 110 -1.26 9.57 -0.45
C PRO A 110 -2.26 8.42 -0.34
N GLU A 111 -2.40 7.62 -1.39
CA GLU A 111 -3.23 6.42 -1.51
C GLU A 111 -2.69 5.20 -0.75
N VAL A 112 -1.43 5.26 -0.28
CA VAL A 112 -0.80 4.13 0.45
C VAL A 112 -1.54 3.85 1.74
N GLU A 113 -1.90 2.59 1.92
CA GLU A 113 -2.61 2.07 3.07
C GLU A 113 -1.68 1.30 4.02
N CYS A 114 -2.15 1.10 5.25
CA CYS A 114 -1.48 0.28 6.25
C CYS A 114 -2.24 -1.03 6.42
N ILE A 115 -1.62 -2.13 6.00
CA ILE A 115 -2.18 -3.47 6.05
C ILE A 115 -1.60 -4.22 7.25
N SER A 116 -2.45 -4.66 8.18
CA SER A 116 -2.04 -5.49 9.30
C SER A 116 -1.93 -6.95 8.86
N LYS A 117 -0.75 -7.56 9.05
CA LYS A 117 -0.46 -8.96 8.67
C LYS A 117 -0.55 -9.95 9.83
N GLY A 118 -0.76 -9.50 11.05
CA GLY A 118 -0.81 -10.38 12.23
C GLY A 118 0.51 -11.12 12.54
N LYS A 119 1.60 -10.87 11.79
CA LYS A 119 2.90 -11.52 11.99
C LYS A 119 3.70 -10.80 13.08
N ALA A 120 4.31 -11.55 14.01
CA ALA A 120 5.05 -11.00 15.14
C ALA A 120 6.23 -10.09 14.72
N ARG A 121 7.00 -10.47 13.69
CA ARG A 121 8.17 -9.71 13.23
C ARG A 121 7.83 -8.54 12.31
N LYS A 122 6.79 -8.66 11.47
CA LYS A 122 6.42 -7.64 10.48
C LYS A 122 4.91 -7.42 10.55
N ARG A 123 4.50 -6.67 11.57
CA ARG A 123 3.10 -6.48 11.93
C ARG A 123 2.31 -5.69 10.89
N TYR A 124 2.96 -4.75 10.20
CA TYR A 124 2.35 -3.85 9.23
C TYR A 124 3.11 -3.86 7.91
N GLU A 125 2.38 -3.86 6.80
CA GLU A 125 2.87 -3.59 5.46
C GLU A 125 2.20 -2.32 4.94
N PHE A 126 2.91 -1.55 4.11
CA PHE A 126 2.42 -0.30 3.54
C PHE A 126 2.34 -0.46 2.03
N GLY A 127 1.22 -0.11 1.45
CA GLY A 127 0.93 -0.26 0.03
C GLY A 127 -0.55 -0.53 -0.20
N VAL A 128 -0.89 -1.06 -1.36
CA VAL A 128 -2.23 -1.53 -1.71
C VAL A 128 -2.28 -3.05 -1.64
N LYS A 129 -3.43 -3.60 -1.26
CA LYS A 129 -3.70 -5.03 -1.32
C LYS A 129 -3.88 -5.46 -2.78
N VAL A 130 -3.29 -6.56 -3.18
CA VAL A 130 -3.45 -7.10 -4.54
C VAL A 130 -4.10 -8.47 -4.45
N SER A 131 -5.21 -8.67 -5.18
CA SER A 131 -5.83 -9.97 -5.42
C SER A 131 -5.23 -10.60 -6.68
N LEU A 132 -4.90 -11.88 -6.60
CA LEU A 132 -4.36 -12.65 -7.71
C LEU A 132 -5.19 -13.90 -7.94
N VAL A 133 -5.47 -14.19 -9.21
CA VAL A 133 -6.09 -15.45 -9.64
C VAL A 133 -5.08 -16.20 -10.50
N THR A 134 -4.82 -17.47 -10.16
CA THR A 134 -3.85 -18.30 -10.88
C THR A 134 -4.47 -19.64 -11.26
N THR A 135 -3.95 -20.25 -12.34
CA THR A 135 -4.30 -21.64 -12.67
C THR A 135 -3.71 -22.60 -11.62
N SER A 136 -4.49 -23.59 -11.21
CA SER A 136 -4.07 -24.56 -10.18
C SER A 136 -2.92 -25.47 -10.59
N LYS A 137 -2.80 -25.83 -11.89
CA LYS A 137 -1.75 -26.76 -12.37
C LYS A 137 -0.45 -26.07 -12.72
N GLN A 138 -0.51 -24.97 -13.42
CA GLN A 138 0.66 -24.39 -14.10
C GLN A 138 1.11 -23.06 -13.51
N GLY A 139 0.27 -22.47 -12.63
CA GLY A 139 0.61 -21.21 -11.94
C GLY A 139 0.52 -19.95 -12.83
N TRP A 140 -0.14 -20.02 -14.01
CA TRP A 140 -0.39 -18.82 -14.81
C TRP A 140 -1.24 -17.82 -14.05
N VAL A 141 -0.84 -16.58 -14.02
CA VAL A 141 -1.65 -15.50 -13.45
C VAL A 141 -2.70 -15.08 -14.46
N LEU A 142 -3.97 -15.32 -14.14
CA LEU A 142 -5.12 -15.01 -14.99
C LEU A 142 -5.66 -13.60 -14.75
N ALA A 143 -5.57 -13.12 -13.50
CA ALA A 143 -5.97 -11.78 -13.13
C ALA A 143 -5.11 -11.26 -11.96
N ALA A 144 -4.84 -9.95 -11.98
CA ALA A 144 -4.21 -9.20 -10.91
C ALA A 144 -4.99 -7.89 -10.69
N LYS A 145 -5.52 -7.67 -9.48
CA LYS A 145 -6.34 -6.50 -9.16
C LYS A 145 -5.84 -5.80 -7.91
N ALA A 146 -5.57 -4.50 -8.00
CA ALA A 146 -5.29 -3.66 -6.84
C ALA A 146 -6.60 -3.36 -6.09
N LEU A 147 -6.61 -3.58 -4.78
CA LEU A 147 -7.78 -3.47 -3.92
C LEU A 147 -7.54 -2.35 -2.90
N HIS A 148 -8.12 -1.19 -3.15
CA HIS A 148 -8.06 -0.04 -2.25
C HIS A 148 -9.07 -0.17 -1.11
N ASP A 149 -8.84 0.59 -0.02
CA ASP A 149 -9.67 0.59 1.19
C ASP A 149 -9.60 -0.73 1.98
N ASN A 150 -8.60 -1.58 1.68
CA ASN A 150 -8.32 -2.85 2.35
C ASN A 150 -9.57 -3.71 2.59
N PRO A 151 -10.37 -4.01 1.54
CA PRO A 151 -11.62 -4.76 1.69
C PRO A 151 -11.37 -6.16 2.26
N HIS A 152 -12.40 -6.72 2.89
CA HIS A 152 -12.36 -8.12 3.33
C HIS A 152 -12.27 -9.06 2.11
N ASP A 153 -11.42 -10.10 2.20
CA ASP A 153 -11.15 -11.00 1.06
C ASP A 153 -12.43 -11.63 0.49
N GLY A 154 -13.37 -12.02 1.35
CA GLY A 154 -14.64 -12.60 0.95
C GLY A 154 -15.45 -11.71 -0.01
N HIS A 155 -15.40 -10.39 0.14
CA HIS A 155 -16.13 -9.46 -0.72
C HIS A 155 -15.46 -9.24 -2.08
N THR A 156 -14.19 -9.61 -2.23
CA THR A 156 -13.40 -9.37 -3.46
C THR A 156 -13.35 -10.58 -4.40
N LEU A 157 -13.89 -11.72 -3.97
CA LEU A 157 -13.78 -12.98 -4.72
C LEU A 157 -14.49 -12.89 -6.07
N SER A 158 -15.76 -12.46 -6.11
CA SER A 158 -16.55 -12.36 -7.34
C SER A 158 -15.89 -11.45 -8.37
N GLU A 159 -15.42 -10.26 -7.95
CA GLU A 159 -14.72 -9.34 -8.84
C GLU A 159 -13.40 -9.92 -9.39
N SER A 160 -12.69 -10.71 -8.57
CA SER A 160 -11.44 -11.35 -9.00
C SER A 160 -11.70 -12.45 -10.03
N ILE A 161 -12.80 -13.20 -9.86
CA ILE A 161 -13.25 -14.21 -10.81
C ILE A 161 -13.72 -13.55 -12.12
N ASP A 162 -14.49 -12.47 -12.04
CA ASP A 162 -14.94 -11.71 -13.22
C ASP A 162 -13.76 -11.23 -14.06
N ALA A 163 -12.72 -10.71 -13.39
CA ALA A 163 -11.50 -10.31 -14.08
C ALA A 163 -10.79 -11.49 -14.76
N ALA A 164 -10.77 -12.67 -14.14
CA ALA A 164 -10.18 -13.86 -14.73
C ALA A 164 -11.01 -14.37 -15.93
N ILE A 165 -12.33 -14.39 -15.83
CA ILE A 165 -13.24 -14.75 -16.93
C ILE A 165 -13.08 -13.79 -18.10
N LYS A 166 -13.04 -12.47 -17.82
CA LYS A 166 -12.84 -11.44 -18.86
C LYS A 166 -11.54 -11.65 -19.64
N ASN A 167 -10.48 -12.06 -18.95
CA ASN A 167 -9.16 -12.25 -19.57
C ASN A 167 -9.02 -13.56 -20.32
N THR A 168 -9.76 -14.60 -19.93
CA THR A 168 -9.60 -15.95 -20.47
C THR A 168 -10.77 -16.43 -21.35
N GLY A 169 -11.93 -15.80 -21.22
CA GLY A 169 -13.18 -16.29 -21.83
C GLY A 169 -13.73 -17.58 -21.19
N VAL A 170 -13.10 -18.07 -20.11
CA VAL A 170 -13.43 -19.37 -19.51
C VAL A 170 -13.98 -19.19 -18.09
N MET A 171 -15.16 -19.78 -17.84
CA MET A 171 -15.73 -19.87 -16.50
C MET A 171 -15.07 -21.02 -15.74
N PRO A 172 -14.41 -20.75 -14.57
CA PRO A 172 -13.84 -21.83 -13.77
C PRO A 172 -14.94 -22.65 -13.08
N GLU A 173 -14.75 -23.95 -12.98
CA GLU A 173 -15.66 -24.87 -12.28
C GLU A 173 -15.39 -24.84 -10.75
N TYR A 174 -14.12 -24.74 -10.37
CA TYR A 174 -13.68 -24.79 -8.97
C TYR A 174 -12.79 -23.61 -8.62
N GLY A 175 -12.97 -23.06 -7.40
CA GLY A 175 -12.09 -22.08 -6.78
C GLY A 175 -11.47 -22.61 -5.48
N PHE A 176 -10.16 -22.50 -5.33
CA PHE A 176 -9.43 -22.90 -4.11
C PHE A 176 -8.86 -21.68 -3.42
N VAL A 177 -9.42 -21.32 -2.28
CA VAL A 177 -9.08 -20.07 -1.56
C VAL A 177 -8.60 -20.33 -0.13
N ASP A 178 -8.02 -19.31 0.50
CA ASP A 178 -7.65 -19.43 1.90
C ASP A 178 -8.84 -19.11 2.84
N ARG A 179 -8.60 -19.18 4.15
CA ARG A 179 -9.64 -18.92 5.16
C ARG A 179 -10.10 -17.46 5.20
N GLY A 180 -9.31 -16.54 4.67
CA GLY A 180 -9.65 -15.11 4.60
C GLY A 180 -10.88 -14.83 3.73
N TYR A 181 -11.22 -15.75 2.83
CA TYR A 181 -12.40 -15.65 1.95
C TYR A 181 -13.70 -16.17 2.59
N ARG A 182 -13.70 -16.49 3.89
CA ARG A 182 -14.93 -16.90 4.58
C ARG A 182 -15.99 -15.81 4.48
N GLY A 183 -17.25 -16.22 4.16
CA GLY A 183 -18.36 -15.29 3.99
C GLY A 183 -18.42 -14.67 2.60
N HIS A 184 -17.76 -15.26 1.58
CA HIS A 184 -17.93 -14.87 0.19
C HIS A 184 -19.37 -15.11 -0.28
N SER A 185 -19.82 -14.29 -1.23
CA SER A 185 -21.15 -14.39 -1.88
C SER A 185 -21.10 -15.09 -3.25
N GLU A 186 -19.95 -15.66 -3.63
CA GLU A 186 -19.79 -16.29 -4.94
C GLU A 186 -20.57 -17.61 -5.02
N THR A 187 -21.44 -17.76 -6.01
CA THR A 187 -22.32 -18.93 -6.21
C THR A 187 -22.18 -19.56 -7.59
N ARG A 188 -21.49 -18.91 -8.54
CA ARG A 188 -21.34 -19.38 -9.94
C ARG A 188 -20.38 -20.55 -10.09
N LEU A 189 -19.48 -20.73 -9.11
CA LEU A 189 -18.53 -21.84 -9.09
C LEU A 189 -18.48 -22.44 -7.69
N GLN A 190 -17.99 -23.68 -7.60
CA GLN A 190 -17.81 -24.32 -6.31
C GLN A 190 -16.50 -23.87 -5.65
N VAL A 191 -16.61 -23.14 -4.52
CA VAL A 191 -15.48 -22.60 -3.78
C VAL A 191 -15.09 -23.51 -2.61
N PHE A 192 -13.84 -23.94 -2.58
CA PHE A 192 -13.26 -24.72 -1.50
C PHE A 192 -12.28 -23.88 -0.69
N MET A 193 -12.48 -23.84 0.63
CA MET A 193 -11.64 -23.07 1.55
C MET A 193 -10.58 -23.93 2.23
N SER A 194 -9.41 -23.37 2.44
CA SER A 194 -8.34 -24.03 3.21
C SER A 194 -8.83 -24.47 4.60
N GLY A 195 -8.60 -25.75 4.92
CA GLY A 195 -9.05 -26.37 6.18
C GLY A 195 -10.49 -26.85 6.20
N GLN A 196 -11.22 -26.80 5.09
CA GLN A 196 -12.55 -27.40 4.95
C GLN A 196 -12.45 -28.93 5.09
N ARG A 197 -13.34 -29.50 5.92
CA ARG A 197 -13.38 -30.97 6.20
C ARG A 197 -14.58 -31.66 5.55
N ARG A 198 -15.74 -30.98 5.49
CA ARG A 198 -17.00 -31.53 4.95
C ARG A 198 -17.09 -31.30 3.43
N GLY A 199 -17.67 -32.27 2.70
CA GLY A 199 -17.85 -32.15 1.25
C GLY A 199 -16.53 -32.15 0.44
N VAL A 200 -15.46 -32.77 0.96
CA VAL A 200 -14.12 -32.72 0.36
C VAL A 200 -13.64 -34.14 0.03
N THR A 201 -13.61 -34.47 -1.25
CA THR A 201 -13.07 -35.74 -1.78
C THR A 201 -11.55 -35.81 -1.67
N LYS A 202 -10.94 -36.98 -1.88
CA LYS A 202 -9.49 -37.14 -1.93
C LYS A 202 -8.83 -36.25 -3.01
N SER A 203 -9.49 -36.08 -4.15
CA SER A 203 -9.04 -35.20 -5.24
C SER A 203 -9.05 -33.74 -4.80
N ILE A 204 -10.16 -33.25 -4.24
CA ILE A 204 -10.31 -31.87 -3.75
C ILE A 204 -9.27 -31.59 -2.64
N LYS A 205 -9.00 -32.53 -1.72
CA LYS A 205 -7.94 -32.38 -0.72
C LYS A 205 -6.58 -32.14 -1.36
N ARG A 206 -6.26 -32.82 -2.46
CA ARG A 206 -5.01 -32.62 -3.22
C ARG A 206 -4.95 -31.22 -3.79
N TRP A 207 -6.02 -30.70 -4.37
CA TRP A 207 -6.09 -29.34 -4.91
C TRP A 207 -6.02 -28.27 -3.81
N LEU A 208 -6.71 -28.47 -2.68
CA LEU A 208 -6.60 -27.58 -1.51
C LEU A 208 -5.17 -27.51 -0.99
N LYS A 209 -4.45 -28.64 -0.94
CA LYS A 209 -3.03 -28.65 -0.57
C LYS A 209 -2.18 -27.89 -1.60
N ARG A 210 -2.49 -28.04 -2.90
CA ARG A 210 -1.80 -27.36 -4.00
C ARG A 210 -2.06 -25.85 -4.05
N ARG A 211 -3.11 -25.34 -3.40
CA ARG A 211 -3.40 -23.90 -3.30
C ARG A 211 -2.15 -23.10 -2.82
N SER A 212 -1.36 -23.66 -1.93
CA SER A 212 -0.13 -22.98 -1.44
C SER A 212 0.89 -22.68 -2.55
N ALA A 213 0.77 -23.31 -3.74
CA ALA A 213 1.62 -23.01 -4.89
C ALA A 213 1.47 -21.54 -5.40
N ILE A 214 0.45 -20.79 -4.98
CA ILE A 214 0.37 -19.35 -5.26
C ILE A 214 1.43 -18.54 -4.47
N GLU A 215 1.91 -19.04 -3.33
CA GLU A 215 2.88 -18.30 -2.51
C GLU A 215 4.23 -18.11 -3.22
N PRO A 216 4.84 -19.13 -3.86
CA PRO A 216 5.99 -18.94 -4.74
C PRO A 216 5.71 -17.96 -5.89
N VAL A 217 4.53 -18.02 -6.54
CA VAL A 217 4.16 -17.09 -7.61
C VAL A 217 4.23 -15.65 -7.10
N ILE A 218 3.59 -15.36 -5.96
CA ILE A 218 3.66 -14.05 -5.30
C ILE A 218 5.10 -13.68 -4.96
N GLY A 219 5.91 -14.63 -4.48
CA GLY A 219 7.32 -14.44 -4.17
C GLY A 219 8.11 -13.97 -5.39
N HIS A 220 8.01 -14.68 -6.52
CA HIS A 220 8.65 -14.31 -7.78
C HIS A 220 8.17 -12.98 -8.32
N MET A 221 6.86 -12.71 -8.32
CA MET A 221 6.31 -11.40 -8.71
C MET A 221 6.89 -10.26 -7.89
N LYS A 222 7.09 -10.46 -6.57
CA LYS A 222 7.68 -9.46 -5.68
C LYS A 222 9.18 -9.27 -5.90
N GLN A 223 9.92 -10.33 -6.09
CA GLN A 223 11.39 -10.29 -6.20
C GLN A 223 11.88 -9.90 -7.59
N SER A 224 11.26 -10.45 -8.64
CA SER A 224 11.76 -10.35 -10.01
C SER A 224 10.93 -9.46 -10.93
N HIS A 225 9.65 -9.21 -10.59
CA HIS A 225 8.71 -8.50 -11.46
C HIS A 225 8.12 -7.23 -10.85
N GLY A 226 8.75 -6.67 -9.82
CA GLY A 226 8.45 -5.33 -9.30
C GLY A 226 7.18 -5.19 -8.46
N LEU A 227 6.47 -6.28 -8.12
CA LEU A 227 5.24 -6.19 -7.30
C LEU A 227 5.49 -5.63 -5.89
N ALA A 228 6.71 -5.76 -5.36
CA ALA A 228 7.05 -5.25 -4.02
C ALA A 228 7.27 -3.73 -3.98
N THR A 229 7.49 -3.09 -5.13
CA THR A 229 7.85 -1.66 -5.21
C THR A 229 7.08 -0.99 -6.35
N ASN A 230 6.14 -0.12 -6.00
CA ASN A 230 5.45 0.68 -7.00
C ASN A 230 6.14 2.03 -7.17
N ARG A 231 6.49 2.38 -8.41
CA ARG A 231 7.03 3.70 -8.81
C ARG A 231 5.97 4.60 -9.44
N LEU A 232 4.83 4.01 -9.83
CA LEU A 232 3.68 4.73 -10.37
C LEU A 232 2.85 5.32 -9.23
N LYS A 233 2.11 6.38 -9.51
CA LYS A 233 1.31 7.09 -8.51
C LYS A 233 -0.18 6.89 -8.76
N GLY A 234 -0.94 7.01 -7.68
CA GLY A 234 -2.39 6.95 -7.68
C GLY A 234 -2.95 5.54 -7.87
N LYS A 235 -4.26 5.42 -7.72
CA LYS A 235 -4.98 4.13 -7.80
C LYS A 235 -4.78 3.42 -9.14
N VAL A 236 -4.71 4.19 -10.23
CA VAL A 236 -4.42 3.64 -11.58
C VAL A 236 -2.99 3.10 -11.65
N GLY A 237 -2.03 3.82 -11.05
CA GLY A 237 -0.64 3.37 -10.97
C GLY A 237 -0.48 2.06 -10.22
N ASP A 238 -1.22 1.87 -9.12
CA ASP A 238 -1.23 0.60 -8.36
C ASP A 238 -1.78 -0.56 -9.20
N GLN A 239 -2.85 -0.32 -9.96
CA GLN A 239 -3.43 -1.33 -10.85
C GLN A 239 -2.47 -1.69 -11.99
N ILE A 240 -1.84 -0.69 -12.63
CA ILE A 240 -0.86 -0.91 -13.70
C ILE A 240 0.34 -1.69 -13.16
N ASN A 241 0.85 -1.36 -11.96
CA ASN A 241 1.96 -2.08 -11.35
C ASN A 241 1.63 -3.56 -11.11
N ALA A 242 0.43 -3.85 -10.59
CA ALA A 242 -0.03 -5.22 -10.36
C ALA A 242 -0.13 -6.02 -11.67
N LEU A 243 -0.70 -5.42 -12.72
CA LEU A 243 -0.81 -6.04 -14.05
C LEU A 243 0.56 -6.25 -14.70
N SER A 244 1.45 -5.25 -14.65
CA SER A 244 2.80 -5.36 -15.22
C SER A 244 3.61 -6.47 -14.56
N ALA A 245 3.50 -6.62 -13.23
CA ALA A 245 4.15 -7.70 -12.50
C ALA A 245 3.58 -9.09 -12.89
N ALA A 246 2.27 -9.19 -13.11
CA ALA A 246 1.62 -10.42 -13.57
C ALA A 246 2.03 -10.79 -15.00
N ILE A 247 2.08 -9.82 -15.90
CA ILE A 247 2.54 -9.98 -17.29
C ILE A 247 4.00 -10.44 -17.32
N GLY A 248 4.88 -9.74 -16.59
CA GLY A 248 6.30 -10.11 -16.53
C GLY A 248 6.52 -11.53 -15.99
N TYR A 249 5.78 -11.92 -14.96
CA TYR A 249 5.81 -13.29 -14.44
C TYR A 249 5.34 -14.32 -15.48
N ASN A 250 4.21 -14.07 -16.16
CA ASN A 250 3.69 -14.96 -17.19
C ASN A 250 4.65 -15.11 -18.37
N PHE A 251 5.30 -14.04 -18.83
CA PHE A 251 6.31 -14.10 -19.87
C PHE A 251 7.53 -14.92 -19.43
N ALA A 252 8.03 -14.74 -18.21
CA ALA A 252 9.12 -15.58 -17.69
C ALA A 252 8.73 -17.06 -17.61
N LEU A 253 7.48 -17.36 -17.20
CA LEU A 253 6.96 -18.72 -17.19
C LEU A 253 6.86 -19.31 -18.59
N LEU A 254 6.45 -18.51 -19.59
CA LEU A 254 6.38 -18.92 -20.99
C LEU A 254 7.77 -19.23 -21.54
N LEU A 255 8.73 -18.33 -21.34
CA LEU A 255 10.12 -18.52 -21.76
C LEU A 255 10.72 -19.81 -21.19
N ASN A 256 10.53 -20.06 -19.90
CA ASN A 256 11.01 -21.29 -19.26
C ASN A 256 10.38 -22.56 -19.84
N LYS A 257 9.18 -22.49 -20.41
CA LYS A 257 8.54 -23.64 -21.07
C LYS A 257 8.97 -23.84 -22.52
N LEU A 258 9.38 -22.77 -23.17
CA LEU A 258 9.85 -22.80 -24.56
C LEU A 258 11.36 -23.07 -24.68
N SER A 259 12.13 -22.78 -23.62
CA SER A 259 13.56 -23.08 -23.58
C SER A 259 13.74 -24.59 -23.39
N PRO A 260 14.41 -25.30 -24.32
CA PRO A 260 14.76 -26.69 -24.13
C PRO A 260 15.70 -26.77 -22.92
N THR A 261 15.43 -27.71 -22.02
CA THR A 261 16.33 -28.12 -20.92
C THR A 261 17.55 -28.85 -21.47
#